data_182a6a5b34447499898b9644d4cdc1b4
#
_entry.id   182a6a5b34447499898b9644d4cdc1b4
#
_cell.length_a   1.000
_cell.length_b   1.000
_cell.length_c   1.000
_cell.angle_alpha   90.00
_cell.angle_beta   90.00
_cell.angle_gamma   90.00
#
_symmetry.space_group_name_H-M   'P 1'
#
loop_
_entity.id
_entity.type
_entity.pdbx_description
1 polymer ?
#
loop_
_entity_poly.entity_id
_entity_poly.type
_entity_poly.pdbx_seq_one_letter_code
_entity_poly.pdbx_strand_id
1 'polypeptide(L)'
;MKSYILASLLLGASHTMLWAQENDNRVKLSGSIQSDILLPQEDKKTGATKSSGDFLTNTYAELNATSHYVDAGLRLEYLKHPLPGFENDFKGWGVPYFYVKGRYKETELTLGSFYEQFGSGFILRTYEERSLGIDNSMLGARLQYKPLKGVSLKVLSGKQRRYWHWNHAQVSGGDVELNLDEWFKALKDKTYITLGASFVNKHEGDEDVMADATHRLRLPRNVNAFDVRARLQNGAFSLLAEYAFKSQDPSFDNGYIYRNGYVAMLSGSYSKRGMSLLLQAKRSVNMAYRSTRSISGTSSFINHLPPFTMEHSYALAALYPYATQPGGEWAYQAAWGYNLPRHTTLGGKYGTNLKLNFSHVHGVRRNEKGGKGTDGYGSPFWAWGPSTYYQDINLQMEKRLSKSFKLNLMYMNQLYNKTIVEGEGGMIRSNIFIADAKYKLAPKTTLRTELQYLSSKDDDHNWLFGLAELSLAPSWMFTVSDMYNSGNTHIHYYQGLVTYLKRAHRLQIGYGRTRSGYNCSGGVCRYIPASKGFTVSYNYNF
;
A
#
# COMPACT_ATOMS: atom_id res chain seq x y z
N MET A 1 10.47 -26.14 -27.15
CA MET A 1 11.88 -25.64 -27.20
C MET A 1 12.09 -24.27 -26.54
N LYS A 2 11.11 -23.35 -26.51
CA LYS A 2 11.28 -22.02 -25.85
C LYS A 2 11.24 -22.02 -24.32
N SER A 3 10.66 -23.05 -23.68
CA SER A 3 10.56 -23.17 -22.22
C SER A 3 11.87 -23.61 -21.53
N TYR A 4 12.77 -24.25 -22.24
CA TYR A 4 14.04 -24.74 -21.70
C TYR A 4 15.12 -23.64 -21.64
N ILE A 5 14.97 -22.57 -22.44
CA ILE A 5 15.92 -21.43 -22.46
C ILE A 5 15.74 -20.57 -21.18
N LEU A 6 14.52 -20.47 -20.65
CA LEU A 6 14.28 -19.72 -19.42
C LEU A 6 14.86 -20.45 -18.19
N ALA A 7 14.75 -21.77 -18.16
CA ALA A 7 15.31 -22.60 -17.10
C ALA A 7 16.85 -22.62 -17.11
N SER A 8 17.48 -22.57 -18.29
CA SER A 8 18.94 -22.55 -18.43
C SER A 8 19.56 -21.18 -18.10
N LEU A 9 18.86 -20.08 -18.34
CA LEU A 9 19.27 -18.74 -17.89
C LEU A 9 19.19 -18.59 -16.37
N LEU A 10 18.24 -19.23 -15.71
CA LEU A 10 18.08 -19.23 -14.26
C LEU A 10 19.13 -20.09 -13.54
N LEU A 11 19.60 -21.15 -14.15
CA LEU A 11 20.66 -22.04 -13.61
C LEU A 11 22.08 -21.51 -13.88
N GLY A 12 22.29 -20.71 -14.93
CA GLY A 12 23.59 -20.12 -15.28
C GLY A 12 24.02 -18.99 -14.35
N ALA A 13 23.09 -18.28 -13.73
CA ALA A 13 23.38 -17.15 -12.83
C ALA A 13 23.93 -17.58 -11.45
N SER A 14 23.75 -18.85 -11.08
CA SER A 14 24.14 -19.35 -9.74
C SER A 14 25.62 -19.76 -9.61
N HIS A 15 26.41 -19.75 -10.67
CA HIS A 15 27.78 -20.29 -10.65
C HIS A 15 28.91 -19.25 -10.80
N THR A 16 28.61 -17.95 -10.94
CA THR A 16 29.66 -16.92 -11.18
C THR A 16 29.99 -16.04 -9.96
N MET A 17 29.53 -16.39 -8.74
CA MET A 17 29.80 -15.57 -7.54
C MET A 17 30.87 -16.14 -6.59
N LEU A 18 32.06 -16.33 -7.08
CA LEU A 18 33.22 -16.56 -6.20
C LEU A 18 34.40 -15.82 -6.78
N TRP A 19 34.51 -14.53 -6.51
CA TRP A 19 35.75 -13.73 -6.56
C TRP A 19 35.39 -12.24 -6.45
N ALA A 20 35.22 -11.75 -5.24
CA ALA A 20 35.15 -10.31 -4.98
C ALA A 20 36.10 -9.98 -3.82
N GLN A 21 37.29 -9.52 -4.17
CA GLN A 21 38.16 -8.78 -3.25
C GLN A 21 38.00 -7.27 -3.50
N GLU A 22 38.07 -6.51 -2.41
CA GLU A 22 37.83 -5.08 -2.32
C GLU A 22 38.53 -4.24 -3.40
N ASN A 23 37.70 -3.57 -4.21
CA ASN A 23 38.04 -2.33 -4.90
C ASN A 23 36.72 -1.56 -5.12
N ASP A 24 36.65 -0.33 -4.67
CA ASP A 24 35.47 0.53 -4.59
C ASP A 24 34.83 0.89 -5.96
N ASN A 25 35.47 0.51 -7.07
CA ASN A 25 35.03 0.77 -8.46
C ASN A 25 34.41 -0.44 -9.18
N ARG A 26 34.16 -1.54 -8.50
CA ARG A 26 33.61 -2.73 -9.16
C ARG A 26 32.09 -2.65 -9.29
N VAL A 27 31.57 -3.09 -10.42
CA VAL A 27 30.14 -3.30 -10.62
C VAL A 27 29.68 -4.46 -9.74
N LYS A 28 28.71 -4.20 -8.87
CA LYS A 28 28.04 -5.23 -8.04
C LYS A 28 26.76 -5.64 -8.75
N LEU A 29 26.60 -6.93 -8.97
CA LEU A 29 25.36 -7.51 -9.50
C LEU A 29 24.51 -8.01 -8.33
N SER A 30 23.22 -7.71 -8.36
CA SER A 30 22.22 -8.21 -7.44
C SER A 30 20.94 -8.49 -8.19
N GLY A 31 20.09 -9.33 -7.65
CA GLY A 31 18.83 -9.61 -8.29
C GLY A 31 17.87 -10.35 -7.37
N SER A 32 16.64 -10.50 -7.84
CA SER A 32 15.62 -11.25 -7.15
C SER A 32 14.75 -12.03 -8.12
N ILE A 33 14.21 -13.15 -7.64
CA ILE A 33 13.18 -13.91 -8.33
C ILE A 33 12.04 -14.10 -7.32
N GLN A 34 10.85 -13.71 -7.72
CA GLN A 34 9.61 -13.99 -7.02
C GLN A 34 8.66 -14.70 -7.96
N SER A 35 8.12 -15.84 -7.54
CA SER A 35 7.13 -16.59 -8.32
C SER A 35 6.04 -17.10 -7.42
N ASP A 36 4.81 -16.68 -7.66
CA ASP A 36 3.62 -17.14 -6.96
C ASP A 36 2.74 -17.91 -7.95
N ILE A 37 2.45 -19.17 -7.64
CA ILE A 37 1.74 -20.11 -8.51
C ILE A 37 0.52 -20.65 -7.77
N LEU A 38 -0.61 -20.71 -8.44
CA LEU A 38 -1.83 -21.39 -7.98
C LEU A 38 -2.23 -22.46 -9.01
N LEU A 39 -2.43 -23.68 -8.54
CA LEU A 39 -3.10 -24.76 -9.27
C LEU A 39 -4.57 -24.75 -8.87
N PRO A 40 -5.44 -24.06 -9.64
CA PRO A 40 -6.81 -23.80 -9.22
C PRO A 40 -7.68 -25.05 -9.30
N GLN A 41 -8.57 -25.17 -8.32
CA GLN A 41 -9.60 -26.19 -8.26
C GLN A 41 -10.99 -25.56 -8.17
N GLU A 42 -11.97 -26.21 -8.75
CA GLU A 42 -13.37 -25.80 -8.60
C GLU A 42 -13.85 -26.00 -7.16
N ASP A 43 -14.63 -25.06 -6.65
CA ASP A 43 -15.31 -25.17 -5.37
C ASP A 43 -16.71 -24.56 -5.42
N LYS A 44 -17.72 -25.44 -5.53
CA LYS A 44 -19.12 -25.03 -5.60
C LYS A 44 -19.62 -24.29 -4.36
N LYS A 45 -18.99 -24.50 -3.18
CA LYS A 45 -19.39 -23.83 -1.94
C LYS A 45 -19.05 -22.34 -1.95
N THR A 46 -17.95 -21.95 -2.59
CA THR A 46 -17.48 -20.57 -2.62
C THR A 46 -17.64 -19.90 -3.98
N GLY A 47 -18.07 -20.67 -5.00
CA GLY A 47 -18.12 -20.20 -6.38
C GLY A 47 -16.74 -20.09 -7.04
N ALA A 48 -15.68 -20.64 -6.43
CA ALA A 48 -14.36 -20.66 -7.04
C ALA A 48 -14.37 -21.52 -8.32
N THR A 49 -13.93 -20.94 -9.42
CA THR A 49 -13.91 -21.58 -10.73
C THR A 49 -12.51 -22.10 -11.05
N LYS A 50 -12.44 -23.23 -11.75
CA LYS A 50 -11.21 -23.65 -12.41
C LYS A 50 -10.97 -22.74 -13.60
N SER A 51 -9.87 -22.00 -13.58
CA SER A 51 -9.44 -21.15 -14.69
C SER A 51 -9.19 -22.01 -15.95
N SER A 52 -9.25 -21.39 -17.12
CA SER A 52 -8.96 -22.01 -18.42
C SER A 52 -7.50 -22.50 -18.59
N GLY A 53 -6.63 -22.26 -17.62
CA GLY A 53 -5.25 -22.74 -17.57
C GLY A 53 -5.03 -23.78 -16.47
N ASP A 54 -4.04 -24.66 -16.66
CA ASP A 54 -3.68 -25.66 -15.65
C ASP A 54 -3.07 -25.03 -14.39
N PHE A 55 -2.48 -23.84 -14.52
CA PHE A 55 -1.94 -23.07 -13.41
C PHE A 55 -2.02 -21.56 -13.69
N LEU A 56 -2.13 -20.79 -12.61
CA LEU A 56 -2.04 -19.34 -12.61
C LEU A 56 -0.70 -18.93 -12.00
N THR A 57 -0.07 -17.87 -12.52
CA THR A 57 1.22 -17.44 -12.00
C THR A 57 1.48 -15.97 -12.19
N ASN A 58 2.08 -15.36 -11.15
CA ASN A 58 2.73 -14.07 -11.20
C ASN A 58 4.21 -14.28 -10.89
N THR A 59 5.08 -14.08 -11.89
CA THR A 59 6.53 -14.27 -11.75
C THR A 59 7.25 -13.00 -12.15
N TYR A 60 8.18 -12.58 -11.29
CA TYR A 60 9.02 -11.40 -11.45
C TYR A 60 10.49 -11.81 -11.29
N ALA A 61 11.35 -11.36 -12.20
CA ALA A 61 12.79 -11.52 -12.09
C ALA A 61 13.46 -10.17 -12.29
N GLU A 62 14.25 -9.75 -11.32
CA GLU A 62 14.96 -8.47 -11.33
C GLU A 62 16.46 -8.69 -11.39
N LEU A 63 17.14 -7.86 -12.15
CA LEU A 63 18.58 -7.80 -12.23
C LEU A 63 19.02 -6.34 -12.11
N ASN A 64 19.93 -6.06 -11.18
CA ASN A 64 20.50 -4.75 -10.94
C ASN A 64 22.03 -4.82 -10.97
N ALA A 65 22.62 -3.89 -11.68
CA ALA A 65 24.06 -3.63 -11.71
C ALA A 65 24.31 -2.27 -11.06
N THR A 66 25.08 -2.23 -9.99
CA THR A 66 25.35 -0.98 -9.24
C THR A 66 26.86 -0.72 -9.22
N SER A 67 27.23 0.54 -9.47
CA SER A 67 28.59 1.03 -9.34
C SER A 67 28.62 2.40 -8.64
N HIS A 68 29.78 2.98 -8.46
CA HIS A 68 29.92 4.29 -7.85
C HIS A 68 29.20 5.40 -8.64
N TYR A 69 29.30 5.37 -9.97
CA TYR A 69 28.76 6.42 -10.85
C TYR A 69 27.49 6.04 -11.59
N VAL A 70 27.29 4.76 -11.86
CA VAL A 70 26.19 4.31 -12.72
C VAL A 70 25.52 3.07 -12.12
N ASP A 71 24.19 3.11 -12.03
CA ASP A 71 23.36 1.93 -11.81
C ASP A 71 22.53 1.65 -13.05
N ALA A 72 22.25 0.38 -13.31
CA ALA A 72 21.31 -0.05 -14.32
C ALA A 72 20.48 -1.21 -13.78
N GLY A 73 19.23 -1.28 -14.17
CA GLY A 73 18.37 -2.38 -13.75
C GLY A 73 17.31 -2.70 -14.77
N LEU A 74 16.83 -3.93 -14.70
CA LEU A 74 15.71 -4.41 -15.50
C LEU A 74 14.87 -5.42 -14.69
N ARG A 75 13.57 -5.49 -15.02
CA ARG A 75 12.62 -6.46 -14.46
C ARG A 75 11.88 -7.16 -15.58
N LEU A 76 11.98 -8.49 -15.59
CA LEU A 76 11.17 -9.36 -16.41
C LEU A 76 9.94 -9.78 -15.62
N GLU A 77 8.78 -9.71 -16.24
CA GLU A 77 7.51 -10.15 -15.67
C GLU A 77 6.86 -11.22 -16.56
N TYR A 78 6.30 -12.24 -15.92
CA TYR A 78 5.56 -13.30 -16.60
C TYR A 78 4.24 -13.54 -15.87
N LEU A 79 3.16 -13.04 -16.47
CA LEU A 79 1.78 -13.10 -16.00
C LEU A 79 0.86 -13.66 -17.10
N LYS A 80 1.26 -14.74 -17.77
CA LYS A 80 0.50 -15.31 -18.88
C LYS A 80 -0.89 -15.79 -18.46
N HIS A 81 -1.01 -16.26 -17.23
CA HIS A 81 -2.26 -16.59 -16.57
C HIS A 81 -2.18 -15.99 -15.15
N PRO A 82 -2.59 -14.72 -14.96
CA PRO A 82 -2.39 -14.03 -13.70
C PRO A 82 -3.23 -14.64 -12.58
N LEU A 83 -2.78 -14.46 -11.34
CA LEU A 83 -3.47 -14.90 -10.13
C LEU A 83 -4.86 -14.25 -9.99
N PRO A 84 -5.79 -14.86 -9.22
CA PRO A 84 -7.13 -14.30 -9.01
C PRO A 84 -7.09 -12.86 -8.50
N GLY A 85 -8.01 -12.02 -9.00
CA GLY A 85 -8.10 -10.60 -8.67
C GLY A 85 -7.25 -9.70 -9.57
N PHE A 86 -6.35 -10.24 -10.39
CA PHE A 86 -5.65 -9.47 -11.42
C PHE A 86 -6.54 -9.29 -12.65
N GLU A 87 -6.57 -8.07 -13.19
CA GLU A 87 -7.33 -7.75 -14.39
C GLU A 87 -6.77 -8.49 -15.61
N ASN A 88 -7.62 -8.80 -16.59
CA ASN A 88 -7.19 -9.52 -17.79
C ASN A 88 -6.09 -8.81 -18.59
N ASP A 89 -6.00 -7.49 -18.48
CA ASP A 89 -4.99 -6.67 -19.16
C ASP A 89 -3.56 -6.93 -18.65
N PHE A 90 -3.41 -7.59 -17.47
CA PHE A 90 -2.12 -8.08 -17.00
C PHE A 90 -1.62 -9.32 -17.75
N LYS A 91 -2.48 -9.99 -18.54
CA LYS A 91 -2.09 -11.20 -19.26
C LYS A 91 -0.98 -10.93 -20.26
N GLY A 92 0.23 -11.47 -20.00
CA GLY A 92 1.37 -11.25 -20.86
C GLY A 92 2.70 -11.60 -20.21
N TRP A 93 3.78 -11.22 -20.89
CA TRP A 93 5.13 -11.26 -20.37
C TRP A 93 6.00 -10.22 -21.08
N GLY A 94 7.04 -9.75 -20.42
CA GLY A 94 7.95 -8.76 -21.01
C GLY A 94 8.89 -8.13 -19.98
N VAL A 95 9.55 -7.05 -20.42
CA VAL A 95 10.44 -6.23 -19.58
C VAL A 95 9.82 -4.83 -19.45
N PRO A 96 8.81 -4.66 -18.60
CA PRO A 96 8.10 -3.37 -18.48
C PRO A 96 8.82 -2.33 -17.62
N TYR A 97 9.89 -2.72 -16.92
CA TYR A 97 10.67 -1.84 -16.05
C TYR A 97 12.16 -1.99 -16.36
N PHE A 98 12.82 -0.89 -16.73
CA PHE A 98 14.24 -0.84 -17.00
C PHE A 98 14.75 0.60 -16.84
N TYR A 99 15.97 0.76 -16.33
CA TYR A 99 16.54 2.09 -16.10
C TYR A 99 18.06 2.09 -16.18
N VAL A 100 18.60 3.29 -16.45
CA VAL A 100 19.98 3.65 -16.23
C VAL A 100 20.00 4.93 -15.38
N LYS A 101 20.81 4.93 -14.33
CA LYS A 101 20.97 6.03 -13.40
C LYS A 101 22.44 6.43 -13.31
N GLY A 102 22.73 7.68 -13.62
CA GLY A 102 24.05 8.28 -13.49
C GLY A 102 24.13 9.19 -12.27
N ARG A 103 25.25 9.16 -11.56
CA ARG A 103 25.54 10.04 -10.42
C ARG A 103 26.86 10.77 -10.65
N TYR A 104 26.83 12.08 -10.50
CA TYR A 104 28.03 12.89 -10.54
C TYR A 104 27.91 14.06 -9.55
N LYS A 105 28.80 14.10 -8.56
CA LYS A 105 28.73 15.07 -7.45
C LYS A 105 27.34 15.09 -6.83
N GLU A 106 26.70 16.25 -6.77
CA GLU A 106 25.38 16.49 -6.17
C GLU A 106 24.22 16.26 -7.14
N THR A 107 24.48 15.62 -8.28
CA THR A 107 23.50 15.39 -9.36
C THR A 107 23.27 13.90 -9.58
N GLU A 108 22.01 13.49 -9.66
CA GLU A 108 21.56 12.16 -10.07
C GLU A 108 20.59 12.29 -11.24
N LEU A 109 20.87 11.65 -12.36
CA LEU A 109 19.98 11.55 -13.52
C LEU A 109 19.56 10.11 -13.74
N THR A 110 18.25 9.85 -13.75
CA THR A 110 17.68 8.55 -14.11
C THR A 110 16.97 8.68 -15.47
N LEU A 111 17.30 7.78 -16.39
CA LEU A 111 16.63 7.61 -17.67
C LEU A 111 16.00 6.22 -17.72
N GLY A 112 14.77 6.14 -18.24
CA GLY A 112 14.00 4.90 -18.27
C GLY A 112 12.90 4.90 -17.22
N SER A 113 12.67 3.75 -16.58
CA SER A 113 11.62 3.57 -15.58
C SER A 113 12.07 4.06 -14.20
N PHE A 114 11.19 4.75 -13.50
CA PHE A 114 11.44 5.20 -12.12
C PHE A 114 10.14 5.35 -11.32
N TYR A 115 10.28 5.33 -10.01
CA TYR A 115 9.26 5.73 -9.04
C TYR A 115 9.65 7.04 -8.39
N GLU A 116 8.66 7.88 -8.09
CA GLU A 116 8.89 9.14 -7.38
C GLU A 116 7.66 9.54 -6.56
N GLN A 117 7.93 10.24 -5.48
CA GLN A 117 6.90 10.81 -4.61
C GLN A 117 7.27 12.24 -4.21
N PHE A 118 6.29 13.14 -4.25
CA PHE A 118 6.39 14.50 -3.73
C PHE A 118 5.55 14.63 -2.45
N GLY A 119 6.16 15.15 -1.38
CA GLY A 119 5.51 15.26 -0.08
C GLY A 119 4.89 13.96 0.41
N SER A 120 3.66 14.03 0.89
CA SER A 120 2.88 12.85 1.30
C SER A 120 2.25 12.07 0.15
N GLY A 121 2.51 12.49 -1.10
CA GLY A 121 2.00 11.82 -2.30
C GLY A 121 0.69 12.41 -2.83
N PHE A 122 0.21 13.53 -2.30
CA PHE A 122 -1.09 14.10 -2.65
C PHE A 122 -1.20 14.54 -4.11
N ILE A 123 -0.09 14.90 -4.75
CA ILE A 123 -0.07 15.29 -6.17
C ILE A 123 0.77 14.35 -7.05
N LEU A 124 1.74 13.62 -6.46
CA LEU A 124 2.53 12.61 -7.14
C LEU A 124 2.98 11.53 -6.17
N ARG A 125 2.60 10.29 -6.44
CA ARG A 125 3.20 9.09 -5.86
C ARG A 125 3.08 7.95 -6.86
N THR A 126 4.20 7.52 -7.38
CA THR A 126 4.29 6.31 -8.19
C THR A 126 5.01 5.22 -7.40
N TYR A 127 4.50 3.99 -7.44
CA TYR A 127 4.99 2.89 -6.63
C TYR A 127 4.60 1.53 -7.21
N GLU A 128 5.20 0.49 -6.70
CA GLU A 128 4.82 -0.91 -6.94
C GLU A 128 4.22 -1.52 -5.68
N GLU A 129 3.08 -2.20 -5.84
CA GLU A 129 2.48 -3.05 -4.81
C GLU A 129 1.97 -4.33 -5.49
N ARG A 130 2.83 -5.37 -5.50
CA ARG A 130 2.56 -6.62 -6.24
C ARG A 130 1.35 -7.38 -5.72
N SER A 131 1.05 -7.30 -4.42
CA SER A 131 -0.12 -7.96 -3.84
C SER A 131 -1.44 -7.39 -4.38
N LEU A 132 -1.43 -6.12 -4.77
CA LEU A 132 -2.56 -5.42 -5.39
C LEU A 132 -2.45 -5.34 -6.91
N GLY A 133 -1.35 -5.79 -7.52
CA GLY A 133 -1.07 -5.62 -8.94
C GLY A 133 -0.96 -4.15 -9.34
N ILE A 134 -0.45 -3.31 -8.46
CA ILE A 134 -0.19 -1.91 -8.76
C ILE A 134 1.26 -1.78 -9.20
N ASP A 135 1.47 -1.20 -10.37
CA ASP A 135 2.75 -0.65 -10.82
C ASP A 135 2.45 0.52 -11.75
N ASN A 136 2.57 1.70 -11.20
CA ASN A 136 2.35 2.96 -11.88
C ASN A 136 3.66 3.73 -12.11
N SER A 137 4.77 2.99 -12.34
CA SER A 137 6.08 3.56 -12.68
C SER A 137 6.01 4.52 -13.86
N MET A 138 6.93 5.48 -13.86
CA MET A 138 7.09 6.44 -14.95
C MET A 138 8.18 5.97 -15.90
N LEU A 139 7.96 6.05 -17.21
CA LEU A 139 9.01 5.93 -18.23
C LEU A 139 9.37 7.32 -18.74
N GLY A 140 10.59 7.77 -18.51
CA GLY A 140 11.03 9.10 -18.90
C GLY A 140 12.38 9.48 -18.32
N ALA A 141 12.49 10.70 -17.82
CA ALA A 141 13.68 11.25 -17.20
C ALA A 141 13.36 11.85 -15.84
N ARG A 142 14.27 11.64 -14.87
CA ARG A 142 14.22 12.22 -13.53
C ARG A 142 15.59 12.77 -13.16
N LEU A 143 15.65 14.03 -12.82
CA LEU A 143 16.83 14.74 -12.33
C LEU A 143 16.66 15.06 -10.85
N GLN A 144 17.65 14.74 -10.04
CA GLN A 144 17.78 15.21 -8.66
C GLN A 144 19.07 16.03 -8.56
N TYR A 145 18.99 17.17 -7.92
CA TYR A 145 20.12 18.09 -7.78
C TYR A 145 20.12 18.77 -6.42
N LYS A 146 21.27 18.78 -5.75
CA LYS A 146 21.48 19.43 -4.46
C LYS A 146 22.48 20.59 -4.60
N PRO A 147 22.03 21.78 -5.09
CA PRO A 147 22.93 22.89 -5.41
C PRO A 147 23.71 23.41 -4.22
N LEU A 148 23.08 23.37 -3.05
CA LEU A 148 23.61 23.91 -1.79
C LEU A 148 23.21 22.99 -0.64
N LYS A 149 23.93 23.08 0.48
CA LYS A 149 23.50 22.42 1.72
C LYS A 149 22.10 22.89 2.09
N GLY A 150 21.24 21.96 2.45
CA GLY A 150 19.86 22.24 2.81
C GLY A 150 18.91 22.50 1.65
N VAL A 151 19.35 22.44 0.38
CA VAL A 151 18.48 22.55 -0.81
C VAL A 151 18.46 21.25 -1.58
N SER A 152 17.26 20.72 -1.84
CA SER A 152 17.05 19.57 -2.72
C SER A 152 16.04 19.92 -3.81
N LEU A 153 16.43 19.69 -5.06
CA LEU A 153 15.58 19.92 -6.24
C LEU A 153 15.36 18.61 -6.96
N LYS A 154 14.14 18.37 -7.40
CA LYS A 154 13.79 17.26 -8.27
C LYS A 154 12.98 17.78 -9.45
N VAL A 155 13.26 17.24 -10.64
CA VAL A 155 12.48 17.52 -11.85
C VAL A 155 12.29 16.18 -12.58
N LEU A 156 11.10 15.97 -13.08
CA LEU A 156 10.78 14.76 -13.83
C LEU A 156 9.81 15.02 -14.97
N SER A 157 9.89 14.15 -15.98
CA SER A 157 8.91 14.10 -17.04
C SER A 157 8.87 12.71 -17.64
N GLY A 158 7.67 12.17 -17.85
CA GLY A 158 7.51 10.82 -18.38
C GLY A 158 6.07 10.44 -18.60
N LYS A 159 5.88 9.23 -19.10
CA LYS A 159 4.59 8.56 -19.29
C LYS A 159 4.43 7.46 -18.25
N GLN A 160 3.24 7.35 -17.68
CA GLN A 160 2.97 6.36 -16.65
C GLN A 160 2.69 4.99 -17.25
N ARG A 161 3.24 3.95 -16.65
CA ARG A 161 2.95 2.56 -17.01
C ARG A 161 1.48 2.21 -16.75
N ARG A 162 0.90 1.47 -17.68
CA ARG A 162 -0.38 0.78 -17.52
C ARG A 162 -0.26 -0.62 -18.10
N TYR A 163 -0.21 -1.64 -17.25
CA TYR A 163 0.02 -3.03 -17.62
C TYR A 163 1.31 -3.21 -18.47
N TRP A 164 1.17 -3.52 -19.77
CA TRP A 164 2.27 -3.72 -20.73
C TRP A 164 2.56 -2.50 -21.62
N HIS A 165 1.84 -1.41 -21.40
CA HIS A 165 1.92 -0.18 -22.19
C HIS A 165 2.18 1.04 -21.31
N TRP A 166 2.41 2.18 -21.92
CA TRP A 166 2.48 3.47 -21.24
C TRP A 166 1.30 4.33 -21.67
N ASN A 167 0.70 5.03 -20.73
CA ASN A 167 -0.41 5.95 -21.00
C ASN A 167 0.02 7.07 -21.98
N HIS A 168 -0.95 7.60 -22.71
CA HIS A 168 -0.67 8.69 -23.66
C HIS A 168 -0.35 10.01 -22.98
N ALA A 169 -0.90 10.25 -21.79
CA ALA A 169 -0.65 11.47 -21.04
C ALA A 169 0.81 11.61 -20.63
N GLN A 170 1.34 12.81 -20.80
CA GLN A 170 2.63 13.21 -20.26
C GLN A 170 2.45 13.78 -18.87
N VAL A 171 3.19 13.28 -17.90
CA VAL A 171 3.23 13.80 -16.54
C VAL A 171 4.60 14.42 -16.30
N SER A 172 4.62 15.69 -15.93
CA SER A 172 5.84 16.45 -15.66
C SER A 172 5.72 17.16 -14.33
N GLY A 173 6.79 17.27 -13.58
CA GLY A 173 6.74 17.90 -12.28
C GLY A 173 8.09 18.30 -11.72
N GLY A 174 8.04 19.10 -10.66
CA GLY A 174 9.21 19.52 -9.91
C GLY A 174 8.89 19.62 -8.42
N ASP A 175 9.91 19.42 -7.62
CA ASP A 175 9.87 19.48 -6.15
C ASP A 175 11.09 20.24 -5.63
N VAL A 176 10.86 21.08 -4.64
CA VAL A 176 11.92 21.77 -3.90
C VAL A 176 11.75 21.54 -2.41
N GLU A 177 12.81 21.18 -1.73
CA GLU A 177 12.87 21.10 -0.27
C GLU A 177 14.01 21.95 0.28
N LEU A 178 13.70 22.69 1.35
CA LEU A 178 14.61 23.59 2.04
C LEU A 178 14.72 23.15 3.50
N ASN A 179 15.91 22.75 3.94
CA ASN A 179 16.22 22.41 5.33
C ASN A 179 16.84 23.64 6.01
N LEU A 180 16.05 24.36 6.79
CA LEU A 180 16.44 25.64 7.39
C LEU A 180 17.48 25.50 8.50
N ASP A 181 17.54 24.33 9.12
CA ASP A 181 18.56 24.02 10.15
C ASP A 181 19.99 23.97 9.61
N GLU A 182 20.17 23.78 8.30
CA GLU A 182 21.47 23.87 7.64
C GLU A 182 21.96 25.33 7.51
N TRP A 183 21.05 26.30 7.55
CA TRP A 183 21.37 27.71 7.36
C TRP A 183 21.38 28.52 8.64
N PHE A 184 20.53 28.18 9.61
CA PHE A 184 20.37 28.94 10.84
C PHE A 184 21.03 28.22 12.02
N LYS A 185 22.15 28.76 12.51
CA LYS A 185 22.92 28.22 13.65
C LYS A 185 22.05 27.98 14.91
N ALA A 186 21.03 28.82 15.11
CA ALA A 186 20.12 28.71 16.26
C ALA A 186 19.27 27.41 16.23
N LEU A 187 19.04 26.86 15.05
CA LEU A 187 18.26 25.61 14.84
C LEU A 187 19.15 24.37 14.91
N LYS A 188 20.42 24.50 14.56
CA LYS A 188 21.35 23.38 14.37
C LYS A 188 21.36 22.44 15.57
N ASP A 189 21.23 21.13 15.28
CA ASP A 189 21.24 20.01 16.24
C ASP A 189 20.12 20.05 17.31
N LYS A 190 19.14 20.98 17.18
CA LYS A 190 18.02 21.12 18.13
C LYS A 190 16.65 21.01 17.46
N THR A 191 16.49 21.74 16.37
CA THR A 191 15.20 21.88 15.69
C THR A 191 15.42 21.74 14.19
N TYR A 192 14.78 20.77 13.57
CA TYR A 192 14.83 20.56 12.13
C TYR A 192 13.56 21.13 11.52
N ILE A 193 13.70 22.03 10.58
CA ILE A 193 12.59 22.65 9.85
C ILE A 193 12.81 22.43 8.37
N THR A 194 11.91 21.67 7.75
CA THR A 194 11.89 21.45 6.30
C THR A 194 10.68 22.12 5.71
N LEU A 195 10.88 22.99 4.74
CA LEU A 195 9.82 23.56 3.90
C LEU A 195 9.90 22.91 2.53
N GLY A 196 8.76 22.57 1.95
CA GLY A 196 8.68 21.97 0.62
C GLY A 196 7.59 22.58 -0.22
N ALA A 197 7.82 22.63 -1.54
CA ALA A 197 6.84 22.99 -2.53
C ALA A 197 7.00 22.13 -3.78
N SER A 198 5.89 21.71 -4.37
CA SER A 198 5.88 20.84 -5.54
C SER A 198 4.84 21.27 -6.55
N PHE A 199 5.11 20.93 -7.80
CA PHE A 199 4.20 21.16 -8.92
C PHE A 199 4.17 19.92 -9.80
N VAL A 200 2.98 19.53 -10.28
CA VAL A 200 2.77 18.45 -11.26
C VAL A 200 1.77 18.90 -12.31
N ASN A 201 2.12 18.73 -13.57
CA ASN A 201 1.25 18.90 -14.71
C ASN A 201 0.98 17.55 -15.36
N LYS A 202 -0.29 17.26 -15.63
CA LYS A 202 -0.73 16.20 -16.54
C LYS A 202 -1.17 16.85 -17.85
N HIS A 203 -0.51 16.48 -18.95
CA HIS A 203 -0.93 16.84 -20.30
C HIS A 203 -1.55 15.62 -20.97
N GLU A 204 -2.87 15.68 -21.23
CA GLU A 204 -3.65 14.58 -21.81
C GLU A 204 -4.43 15.11 -23.00
N GLY A 205 -4.49 14.32 -24.08
CA GLY A 205 -5.29 14.65 -25.25
C GLY A 205 -6.77 14.81 -24.95
N ASP A 206 -7.51 15.34 -25.88
CA ASP A 206 -8.96 15.43 -25.80
C ASP A 206 -9.58 14.05 -26.04
N GLU A 207 -10.67 13.74 -25.33
CA GLU A 207 -11.44 12.52 -25.48
C GLU A 207 -12.89 12.86 -25.81
N ASP A 208 -13.56 12.00 -26.60
CA ASP A 208 -14.97 12.16 -26.95
C ASP A 208 -15.87 11.64 -25.82
N VAL A 209 -16.12 12.49 -24.83
CA VAL A 209 -17.04 12.20 -23.74
C VAL A 209 -18.33 13.01 -23.95
N MET A 210 -19.45 12.31 -24.11
CA MET A 210 -20.76 12.94 -24.30
C MET A 210 -21.38 13.26 -22.94
N ALA A 211 -21.85 14.50 -22.76
CA ALA A 211 -22.64 14.89 -21.59
C ALA A 211 -24.10 14.43 -21.73
N ASP A 212 -24.62 14.47 -22.97
CA ASP A 212 -25.94 14.00 -23.38
C ASP A 212 -25.90 13.61 -24.88
N ALA A 213 -27.04 13.31 -25.49
CA ALA A 213 -27.12 12.86 -26.87
C ALA A 213 -26.58 13.87 -27.91
N THR A 214 -26.44 15.15 -27.55
CA THR A 214 -26.12 16.25 -28.47
C THR A 214 -24.93 17.10 -27.99
N HIS A 215 -24.49 16.96 -26.76
CA HIS A 215 -23.43 17.78 -26.19
C HIS A 215 -22.22 16.93 -25.76
N ARG A 216 -21.06 17.33 -26.30
CA ARG A 216 -19.75 16.79 -25.91
C ARG A 216 -19.13 17.66 -24.83
N LEU A 217 -18.47 17.03 -23.85
CA LEU A 217 -17.68 17.72 -22.82
C LEU A 217 -16.40 18.31 -23.45
N ARG A 218 -16.06 19.52 -23.08
CA ARG A 218 -14.77 20.15 -23.44
C ARG A 218 -13.77 19.90 -22.31
N LEU A 219 -12.99 18.86 -22.43
CA LEU A 219 -12.07 18.42 -21.38
C LEU A 219 -10.77 19.24 -21.36
N PRO A 220 -10.24 19.64 -20.18
CA PRO A 220 -8.98 20.35 -20.09
C PRO A 220 -7.82 19.45 -20.51
N ARG A 221 -6.95 19.93 -21.41
CA ARG A 221 -5.75 19.21 -21.84
C ARG A 221 -4.65 19.23 -20.78
N ASN A 222 -4.59 20.29 -19.97
CA ASN A 222 -3.63 20.44 -18.90
C ASN A 222 -4.35 20.48 -17.56
N VAL A 223 -3.93 19.61 -16.66
CA VAL A 223 -4.37 19.60 -15.26
C VAL A 223 -3.15 19.84 -14.40
N ASN A 224 -3.20 20.90 -13.60
CA ASN A 224 -2.10 21.35 -12.74
C ASN A 224 -2.41 21.02 -11.28
N ALA A 225 -1.42 20.52 -10.57
CA ALA A 225 -1.49 20.27 -9.15
C ALA A 225 -0.30 20.91 -8.43
N PHE A 226 -0.55 21.47 -7.26
CA PHE A 226 0.44 22.17 -6.42
C PHE A 226 0.38 21.58 -5.02
N ASP A 227 1.52 21.56 -4.35
CA ASP A 227 1.66 21.12 -2.98
C ASP A 227 2.60 22.05 -2.23
N VAL A 228 2.27 22.39 -1.00
CA VAL A 228 3.15 23.09 -0.06
C VAL A 228 3.13 22.38 1.28
N ARG A 229 4.30 22.23 1.91
CA ARG A 229 4.45 21.50 3.15
C ARG A 229 5.47 22.12 4.08
N ALA A 230 5.22 21.96 5.38
CA ALA A 230 6.14 22.35 6.43
C ALA A 230 6.25 21.23 7.46
N ARG A 231 7.48 20.81 7.75
CA ARG A 231 7.80 19.84 8.80
C ARG A 231 8.65 20.49 9.85
N LEU A 232 8.26 20.31 11.11
CA LEU A 232 9.01 20.73 12.28
C LEU A 232 9.33 19.50 13.13
N GLN A 233 10.57 19.32 13.51
CA GLN A 233 10.98 18.29 14.47
C GLN A 233 11.85 18.95 15.55
N ASN A 234 11.47 18.76 16.82
CA ASN A 234 12.23 19.24 17.97
C ASN A 234 12.19 18.19 19.07
N GLY A 235 13.33 17.55 19.33
CA GLY A 235 13.45 16.47 20.30
C GLY A 235 12.43 15.35 20.08
N ALA A 236 11.49 15.21 21.01
CA ALA A 236 10.44 14.19 20.99
C ALA A 236 9.23 14.56 20.10
N PHE A 237 9.09 15.79 19.67
CA PHE A 237 7.95 16.29 18.91
C PHE A 237 8.25 16.36 17.42
N SER A 238 7.28 15.96 16.60
CA SER A 238 7.28 16.19 15.16
C SER A 238 5.90 16.68 14.73
N LEU A 239 5.88 17.68 13.87
CA LEU A 239 4.68 18.25 13.27
C LEU A 239 4.87 18.32 11.76
N LEU A 240 3.87 17.91 11.00
CA LEU A 240 3.80 18.03 9.54
C LEU A 240 2.45 18.67 9.18
N ALA A 241 2.52 19.78 8.45
CA ALA A 241 1.36 20.39 7.80
C ALA A 241 1.59 20.36 6.29
N GLU A 242 0.57 19.97 5.54
CA GLU A 242 0.64 19.87 4.07
C GLU A 242 -0.69 20.27 3.46
N TYR A 243 -0.63 21.04 2.39
CA TYR A 243 -1.79 21.46 1.61
C TYR A 243 -1.50 21.26 0.13
N ALA A 244 -2.39 20.57 -0.56
CA ALA A 244 -2.31 20.40 -1.99
C ALA A 244 -3.60 20.84 -2.69
N PHE A 245 -3.44 21.34 -3.90
CA PHE A 245 -4.52 21.81 -4.78
C PHE A 245 -4.38 21.19 -6.16
N LYS A 246 -5.49 20.83 -6.79
CA LYS A 246 -5.57 20.33 -8.16
C LYS A 246 -6.60 21.14 -8.94
N SER A 247 -6.24 21.61 -10.14
CA SER A 247 -7.18 22.26 -11.05
C SER A 247 -8.28 21.29 -11.51
N GLN A 248 -9.31 21.78 -12.16
CA GLN A 248 -10.41 20.96 -12.69
C GLN A 248 -9.89 19.79 -13.53
N ASP A 249 -10.34 18.61 -13.21
CA ASP A 249 -10.02 17.35 -13.91
C ASP A 249 -11.28 16.48 -14.01
N PRO A 250 -12.21 16.83 -14.93
CA PRO A 250 -13.37 15.99 -15.20
C PRO A 250 -12.90 14.60 -15.64
N SER A 251 -13.30 13.56 -14.89
CA SER A 251 -12.86 12.19 -15.09
C SER A 251 -13.93 11.19 -14.64
N PHE A 252 -13.78 9.94 -15.00
CA PHE A 252 -14.68 8.86 -14.58
C PHE A 252 -14.87 8.82 -13.05
N ASP A 253 -13.78 8.98 -12.28
CA ASP A 253 -13.84 8.91 -10.80
C ASP A 253 -14.74 9.98 -10.15
N ASN A 254 -14.95 11.13 -10.81
CA ASN A 254 -15.75 12.21 -10.26
C ASN A 254 -17.04 12.48 -11.04
N GLY A 255 -17.43 11.59 -11.98
CA GLY A 255 -18.60 11.76 -12.82
C GLY A 255 -18.47 12.95 -13.78
N TYR A 256 -17.25 13.24 -14.20
CA TYR A 256 -16.92 14.33 -15.15
C TYR A 256 -17.31 15.73 -14.69
N ILE A 257 -17.28 15.99 -13.38
CA ILE A 257 -17.58 17.33 -12.85
C ILE A 257 -16.38 18.29 -13.01
N TYR A 258 -16.68 19.55 -13.34
CA TYR A 258 -15.71 20.65 -13.46
C TYR A 258 -15.47 21.30 -12.10
N ARG A 259 -14.72 20.62 -11.24
CA ARG A 259 -14.41 21.07 -9.90
C ARG A 259 -12.91 20.95 -9.60
N ASN A 260 -12.34 21.97 -8.94
CA ASN A 260 -11.01 21.89 -8.36
C ASN A 260 -10.98 20.88 -7.20
N GLY A 261 -9.85 20.24 -7.02
CA GLY A 261 -9.60 19.36 -5.87
C GLY A 261 -8.67 20.04 -4.87
N TYR A 262 -8.74 19.60 -3.61
CA TYR A 262 -7.75 19.96 -2.60
C TYR A 262 -7.67 18.93 -1.48
N VAL A 263 -6.53 18.92 -0.81
CA VAL A 263 -6.31 18.18 0.43
C VAL A 263 -5.55 19.05 1.41
N ALA A 264 -5.98 19.02 2.67
CA ALA A 264 -5.29 19.65 3.80
C ALA A 264 -5.03 18.58 4.85
N MET A 265 -3.81 18.54 5.36
CA MET A 265 -3.36 17.56 6.36
C MET A 265 -2.59 18.22 7.47
N LEU A 266 -2.83 17.75 8.69
CA LEU A 266 -2.01 18.05 9.87
C LEU A 266 -1.70 16.74 10.59
N SER A 267 -0.43 16.48 10.87
CA SER A 267 0.03 15.30 11.60
C SER A 267 1.01 15.73 12.68
N GLY A 268 0.69 15.43 13.93
CA GLY A 268 1.54 15.67 15.09
C GLY A 268 1.92 14.37 15.78
N SER A 269 3.18 14.20 16.14
CA SER A 269 3.61 13.05 16.91
C SER A 269 4.53 13.47 18.08
N TYR A 270 4.41 12.70 19.15
CA TYR A 270 5.30 12.77 20.32
C TYR A 270 5.85 11.37 20.59
N SER A 271 7.17 11.24 20.67
CA SER A 271 7.82 9.95 20.91
C SER A 271 8.94 10.10 21.93
N LYS A 272 8.78 9.43 23.06
CA LYS A 272 9.76 9.33 24.14
C LYS A 272 9.90 7.89 24.55
N ARG A 273 11.03 7.54 25.15
CA ARG A 273 11.24 6.17 25.65
C ARG A 273 10.05 5.69 26.49
N GLY A 274 9.38 4.64 26.02
CA GLY A 274 8.23 4.02 26.67
C GLY A 274 6.88 4.66 26.39
N MET A 275 6.79 5.76 25.60
CA MET A 275 5.52 6.40 25.24
C MET A 275 5.59 6.97 23.83
N SER A 276 4.51 6.79 23.08
CA SER A 276 4.28 7.43 21.79
C SER A 276 2.84 7.93 21.66
N LEU A 277 2.67 9.05 20.98
CA LEU A 277 1.37 9.62 20.61
C LEU A 277 1.43 10.09 19.18
N LEU A 278 0.43 9.76 18.38
CA LEU A 278 0.23 10.26 17.03
C LEU A 278 -1.19 10.83 16.95
N LEU A 279 -1.32 12.04 16.42
CA LEU A 279 -2.59 12.69 16.13
C LEU A 279 -2.55 13.18 14.69
N GLN A 280 -3.53 12.79 13.90
CA GLN A 280 -3.60 13.16 12.48
C GLN A 280 -5.01 13.59 12.10
N ALA A 281 -5.09 14.58 11.22
CA ALA A 281 -6.32 14.99 10.57
C ALA A 281 -6.06 15.28 9.09
N LYS A 282 -6.94 14.82 8.23
CA LYS A 282 -6.91 15.07 6.78
C LYS A 282 -8.31 15.41 6.28
N ARG A 283 -8.39 16.41 5.42
CA ARG A 283 -9.58 16.68 4.62
C ARG A 283 -9.23 16.68 3.15
N SER A 284 -9.92 15.88 2.36
CA SER A 284 -9.78 15.83 0.90
C SER A 284 -11.11 16.11 0.22
N VAL A 285 -11.05 16.68 -0.98
CA VAL A 285 -12.22 16.93 -1.83
C VAL A 285 -11.76 16.82 -3.28
N ASN A 286 -12.39 15.94 -4.07
CA ASN A 286 -12.18 15.78 -5.50
C ASN A 286 -10.70 15.65 -5.91
N MET A 287 -9.95 14.81 -5.21
CA MET A 287 -8.49 14.64 -5.40
C MET A 287 -8.11 13.40 -6.23
N ALA A 288 -9.06 12.70 -6.85
CA ALA A 288 -8.71 11.69 -7.84
C ALA A 288 -7.87 12.31 -8.96
N TYR A 289 -6.68 11.74 -9.24
CA TYR A 289 -5.76 12.25 -10.24
C TYR A 289 -5.14 11.08 -10.99
N ARG A 290 -5.56 10.91 -12.25
CA ARG A 290 -5.11 9.80 -13.10
C ARG A 290 -4.47 10.31 -14.37
N SER A 291 -3.54 9.53 -14.91
CA SER A 291 -2.93 9.80 -16.23
C SER A 291 -3.84 9.41 -17.39
N THR A 292 -4.98 8.77 -17.16
CA THR A 292 -6.05 8.54 -18.14
C THR A 292 -7.39 8.75 -17.45
N ARG A 293 -8.15 9.74 -17.89
CA ARG A 293 -9.37 10.21 -17.21
C ARG A 293 -10.56 9.29 -17.34
N SER A 294 -10.62 8.47 -18.38
CA SER A 294 -11.73 7.55 -18.66
C SER A 294 -11.61 6.19 -17.96
N ILE A 295 -10.55 5.98 -17.15
CA ILE A 295 -10.25 4.70 -16.52
C ILE A 295 -10.76 4.66 -15.08
N SER A 296 -11.22 3.48 -14.66
CA SER A 296 -11.56 3.12 -13.29
C SER A 296 -10.55 2.12 -12.68
N GLY A 297 -10.80 1.67 -11.46
CA GLY A 297 -10.00 0.63 -10.79
C GLY A 297 -8.72 1.16 -10.14
N THR A 298 -7.69 0.32 -10.02
CA THR A 298 -6.45 0.64 -9.30
C THR A 298 -5.32 1.16 -10.19
N SER A 299 -5.52 1.19 -11.53
CA SER A 299 -4.49 1.60 -12.48
C SER A 299 -4.46 3.12 -12.71
N SER A 300 -3.33 3.60 -13.21
CA SER A 300 -3.15 4.98 -13.73
C SER A 300 -3.24 6.13 -12.71
N PHE A 301 -3.28 5.86 -11.41
CA PHE A 301 -3.21 6.93 -10.41
C PHE A 301 -1.84 7.63 -10.44
N ILE A 302 -1.84 8.96 -10.57
CA ILE A 302 -0.67 9.82 -10.45
C ILE A 302 -0.39 10.11 -8.96
N ASN A 303 -1.45 10.30 -8.18
CA ASN A 303 -1.36 10.62 -6.76
C ASN A 303 -1.79 9.45 -5.86
N HIS A 304 -1.57 9.64 -4.57
CA HIS A 304 -2.04 8.73 -3.54
C HIS A 304 -2.57 9.52 -2.34
N LEU A 305 -3.74 9.12 -1.85
CA LEU A 305 -4.33 9.69 -0.65
C LEU A 305 -4.26 8.62 0.46
N PRO A 306 -3.28 8.69 1.37
CA PRO A 306 -3.16 7.69 2.43
C PRO A 306 -4.42 7.69 3.32
N PRO A 307 -4.88 6.52 3.77
CA PRO A 307 -5.93 6.44 4.76
C PRO A 307 -5.38 6.94 6.11
N PHE A 308 -6.19 7.59 6.91
CA PHE A 308 -5.85 7.88 8.31
C PHE A 308 -6.57 6.88 9.19
N THR A 309 -6.31 5.60 8.90
CA THR A 309 -6.82 4.44 9.61
C THR A 309 -5.67 3.48 9.91
N MET A 310 -5.80 2.66 10.93
CA MET A 310 -4.81 1.63 11.22
C MET A 310 -4.99 0.45 10.24
N GLU A 311 -3.91 -0.02 9.62
CA GLU A 311 -3.91 -1.30 8.91
C GLU A 311 -3.79 -2.45 9.90
N HIS A 312 -4.67 -3.43 9.78
CA HIS A 312 -4.72 -4.60 10.65
C HIS A 312 -4.15 -5.82 9.95
N SER A 313 -3.29 -6.56 10.65
CA SER A 313 -2.68 -7.81 10.17
C SER A 313 -3.44 -9.07 10.61
N TYR A 314 -4.34 -8.96 11.59
CA TYR A 314 -5.19 -10.07 12.02
C TYR A 314 -6.35 -10.27 11.07
N ALA A 315 -6.64 -11.53 10.73
CA ALA A 315 -7.55 -11.89 9.64
C ALA A 315 -8.96 -11.29 9.80
N LEU A 316 -9.56 -11.36 11.01
CA LEU A 316 -10.89 -10.82 11.23
C LEU A 316 -10.90 -9.30 11.45
N ALA A 317 -9.82 -8.71 11.98
CA ALA A 317 -9.69 -7.25 12.07
C ALA A 317 -9.49 -6.61 10.68
N ALA A 318 -8.93 -7.34 9.73
CA ALA A 318 -8.74 -6.93 8.34
C ALA A 318 -9.88 -7.40 7.41
N LEU A 319 -11.00 -7.92 7.97
CA LEU A 319 -12.10 -8.45 7.16
C LEU A 319 -12.81 -7.36 6.35
N TYR A 320 -12.94 -6.15 6.93
CA TYR A 320 -13.56 -4.96 6.34
C TYR A 320 -12.54 -3.80 6.31
N PRO A 321 -11.59 -3.82 5.36
CA PRO A 321 -10.53 -2.83 5.28
C PRO A 321 -11.03 -1.54 4.63
N TYR A 322 -10.57 -0.38 5.13
CA TYR A 322 -10.98 0.91 4.59
C TYR A 322 -10.22 1.30 3.33
N ALA A 323 -10.93 1.63 2.26
CA ALA A 323 -10.41 2.26 1.05
C ALA A 323 -10.64 3.79 1.10
N THR A 324 -9.57 4.57 0.91
CA THR A 324 -9.65 6.04 0.82
C THR A 324 -10.61 6.47 -0.28
N GLN A 325 -11.49 7.42 0.04
CA GLN A 325 -12.49 7.94 -0.89
C GLN A 325 -11.99 9.21 -1.59
N PRO A 326 -11.51 9.13 -2.85
CA PRO A 326 -10.90 10.27 -3.54
C PRO A 326 -11.90 11.38 -3.87
N GLY A 327 -13.20 11.07 -3.86
CA GLY A 327 -14.28 12.04 -4.04
C GLY A 327 -14.42 13.03 -2.89
N GLY A 328 -13.95 12.67 -1.69
CA GLY A 328 -13.86 13.55 -0.54
C GLY A 328 -14.19 12.88 0.80
N GLU A 329 -13.35 13.15 1.78
CA GLU A 329 -13.48 12.65 3.14
C GLU A 329 -12.82 13.58 4.16
N TRP A 330 -13.30 13.54 5.39
CA TRP A 330 -12.59 13.89 6.60
C TRP A 330 -12.07 12.61 7.25
N ALA A 331 -10.81 12.56 7.58
CA ALA A 331 -10.19 11.42 8.25
C ALA A 331 -9.38 11.87 9.45
N TYR A 332 -9.57 11.21 10.59
CA TYR A 332 -8.89 11.47 11.85
C TYR A 332 -8.30 10.18 12.39
N GLN A 333 -7.09 10.26 12.92
CA GLN A 333 -6.48 9.16 13.63
C GLN A 333 -5.78 9.64 14.89
N ALA A 334 -5.97 8.91 15.98
CA ALA A 334 -5.22 9.05 17.22
C ALA A 334 -4.65 7.68 17.61
N ALA A 335 -3.34 7.59 17.76
CA ALA A 335 -2.68 6.36 18.20
C ALA A 335 -1.78 6.67 19.41
N TRP A 336 -1.97 5.91 20.47
CA TRP A 336 -1.18 6.02 21.69
C TRP A 336 -0.55 4.68 22.03
N GLY A 337 0.73 4.71 22.36
CA GLY A 337 1.50 3.55 22.82
C GLY A 337 2.17 3.85 24.15
N TYR A 338 2.08 2.93 25.09
CA TYR A 338 2.71 3.05 26.38
C TYR A 338 3.29 1.72 26.86
N ASN A 339 4.54 1.77 27.30
CA ASN A 339 5.23 0.61 27.86
C ASN A 339 5.23 0.74 29.40
N LEU A 340 4.37 -0.01 30.05
CA LEU A 340 4.34 -0.13 31.50
C LEU A 340 5.68 -0.70 31.99
N PRO A 341 6.39 0.02 32.91
CA PRO A 341 7.72 -0.39 33.32
C PRO A 341 7.76 -1.77 34.01
N ARG A 342 8.90 -2.42 33.89
CA ARG A 342 9.15 -3.67 34.61
C ARG A 342 9.08 -3.45 36.12
N HIS A 343 8.72 -4.49 36.87
CA HIS A 343 8.62 -4.49 38.32
C HIS A 343 7.55 -3.54 38.89
N THR A 344 6.55 -3.17 38.09
CA THR A 344 5.33 -2.51 38.54
C THR A 344 4.16 -3.51 38.58
N THR A 345 3.09 -3.17 39.31
CA THR A 345 1.90 -4.04 39.47
C THR A 345 1.30 -4.46 38.11
N LEU A 346 1.14 -3.54 37.15
CA LEU A 346 0.61 -3.83 35.84
C LEU A 346 1.68 -4.25 34.83
N GLY A 347 2.92 -3.75 34.95
CA GLY A 347 4.02 -4.10 34.07
C GLY A 347 4.55 -5.51 34.31
N GLY A 348 4.53 -5.99 35.55
CA GLY A 348 5.08 -7.29 35.91
C GLY A 348 6.59 -7.39 35.69
N LYS A 349 7.13 -8.65 35.68
CA LYS A 349 8.57 -8.91 35.54
C LYS A 349 9.18 -8.40 34.23
N TYR A 350 8.44 -8.38 33.12
CA TYR A 350 8.99 -8.12 31.79
C TYR A 350 8.50 -6.81 31.17
N GLY A 351 7.59 -6.09 31.84
CA GLY A 351 6.86 -4.95 31.26
C GLY A 351 5.61 -5.40 30.50
N THR A 352 4.72 -4.47 30.24
CA THR A 352 3.51 -4.68 29.44
C THR A 352 3.40 -3.53 28.44
N ASN A 353 3.20 -3.84 27.16
CA ASN A 353 3.03 -2.84 26.11
C ASN A 353 1.54 -2.67 25.80
N LEU A 354 1.05 -1.45 25.93
CA LEU A 354 -0.33 -1.07 25.61
C LEU A 354 -0.33 -0.20 24.37
N LYS A 355 -1.29 -0.44 23.47
CA LYS A 355 -1.55 0.40 22.30
C LYS A 355 -3.04 0.65 22.22
N LEU A 356 -3.40 1.92 22.05
CA LEU A 356 -4.75 2.36 21.78
C LEU A 356 -4.74 3.08 20.45
N ASN A 357 -5.64 2.72 19.55
CA ASN A 357 -5.86 3.44 18.30
C ASN A 357 -7.34 3.79 18.17
N PHE A 358 -7.58 4.98 17.66
CA PHE A 358 -8.87 5.45 17.22
C PHE A 358 -8.73 6.02 15.81
N SER A 359 -9.55 5.55 14.88
CA SER A 359 -9.65 6.07 13.53
C SER A 359 -11.12 6.42 13.25
N HIS A 360 -11.36 7.57 12.61
CA HIS A 360 -12.69 7.99 12.22
C HIS A 360 -12.65 8.69 10.87
N VAL A 361 -13.47 8.20 9.94
CA VAL A 361 -13.60 8.77 8.60
C VAL A 361 -15.06 9.01 8.28
N HIS A 362 -15.36 10.19 7.77
CA HIS A 362 -16.70 10.53 7.31
C HIS A 362 -16.67 11.40 6.06
N GLY A 363 -17.81 11.48 5.37
CA GLY A 363 -17.98 12.26 4.17
C GLY A 363 -17.85 13.77 4.38
N VAL A 364 -17.56 14.48 3.31
CA VAL A 364 -17.65 15.95 3.26
C VAL A 364 -19.06 16.38 2.88
N ARG A 365 -19.51 17.51 3.40
CA ARG A 365 -20.78 18.09 2.99
C ARG A 365 -20.69 18.54 1.53
N ARG A 366 -21.68 18.14 0.73
CA ARG A 366 -21.81 18.52 -0.67
C ARG A 366 -23.08 19.34 -0.84
N ASN A 367 -22.93 20.56 -1.36
CA ASN A 367 -24.03 21.42 -1.76
C ASN A 367 -24.01 21.48 -3.28
N GLU A 368 -24.93 20.80 -3.94
CA GLU A 368 -25.05 20.76 -5.40
C GLU A 368 -25.06 22.18 -5.99
N LYS A 369 -24.41 22.35 -7.13
CA LYS A 369 -24.35 23.59 -7.88
C LYS A 369 -25.02 23.39 -9.24
N GLY A 370 -25.86 24.36 -9.62
CA GLY A 370 -26.45 24.40 -10.94
C GLY A 370 -27.37 23.22 -11.28
N GLY A 371 -27.94 23.23 -12.48
CA GLY A 371 -28.86 22.20 -12.94
C GLY A 371 -28.27 21.20 -13.95
N LYS A 372 -26.96 21.28 -14.26
CA LYS A 372 -26.35 20.52 -15.39
C LYS A 372 -25.51 19.31 -14.98
N GLY A 373 -25.53 18.90 -13.72
CA GLY A 373 -24.77 17.72 -13.27
C GLY A 373 -23.24 17.84 -13.29
N THR A 374 -22.69 18.50 -14.32
CA THR A 374 -21.24 18.70 -14.50
C THR A 374 -20.67 19.89 -13.71
N ASP A 375 -21.51 20.76 -13.14
CA ASP A 375 -21.08 21.94 -12.37
C ASP A 375 -20.48 21.56 -11.00
N GLY A 376 -20.72 20.32 -10.58
CA GLY A 376 -20.22 19.78 -9.31
C GLY A 376 -20.93 20.36 -8.10
N TYR A 377 -20.21 20.49 -7.00
CA TYR A 377 -20.76 20.86 -5.70
C TYR A 377 -19.86 21.84 -4.93
N GLY A 378 -20.44 22.65 -4.06
CA GLY A 378 -19.74 23.38 -3.01
C GLY A 378 -19.48 22.46 -1.81
N SER A 379 -18.37 22.68 -1.09
CA SER A 379 -18.06 21.93 0.13
C SER A 379 -17.44 22.89 1.15
N PRO A 380 -18.21 23.44 2.10
CA PRO A 380 -17.69 24.31 3.15
C PRO A 380 -16.62 23.58 3.96
N PHE A 381 -15.49 24.27 4.25
CA PHE A 381 -14.31 23.60 4.80
C PHE A 381 -14.59 22.83 6.11
N TRP A 382 -15.29 23.42 7.05
CA TRP A 382 -15.54 22.83 8.37
C TRP A 382 -16.80 21.97 8.45
N ALA A 383 -17.58 21.87 7.37
CA ALA A 383 -18.83 21.13 7.38
C ALA A 383 -18.62 19.63 7.13
N TRP A 384 -19.19 18.82 8.01
CA TRP A 384 -19.24 17.37 7.90
C TRP A 384 -20.37 16.95 6.96
N GLY A 385 -20.13 15.87 6.23
CA GLY A 385 -21.17 15.19 5.48
C GLY A 385 -22.07 14.35 6.40
N PRO A 386 -23.16 13.79 5.86
CA PRO A 386 -24.12 13.05 6.66
C PRO A 386 -23.67 11.62 7.04
N SER A 387 -22.68 11.08 6.37
CA SER A 387 -22.36 9.64 6.46
C SER A 387 -20.99 9.41 7.06
N THR A 388 -20.93 8.53 8.07
CA THR A 388 -19.69 7.90 8.53
C THR A 388 -19.29 6.84 7.50
N TYR A 389 -18.01 6.84 7.10
CA TYR A 389 -17.45 5.88 6.16
C TYR A 389 -16.80 4.71 6.89
N TYR A 390 -16.01 5.04 7.91
CA TYR A 390 -15.28 4.08 8.70
C TYR A 390 -15.02 4.61 10.11
N GLN A 391 -15.01 3.72 11.09
CA GLN A 391 -14.49 4.01 12.42
C GLN A 391 -13.92 2.73 13.02
N ASP A 392 -12.78 2.83 13.66
CA ASP A 392 -12.31 1.80 14.56
C ASP A 392 -11.80 2.39 15.88
N ILE A 393 -12.02 1.65 16.95
CA ILE A 393 -11.33 1.84 18.22
C ILE A 393 -10.78 0.50 18.64
N ASN A 394 -9.47 0.40 18.84
CA ASN A 394 -8.85 -0.84 19.26
C ASN A 394 -7.85 -0.64 20.39
N LEU A 395 -7.86 -1.59 21.30
CA LEU A 395 -6.93 -1.69 22.43
C LEU A 395 -6.14 -2.99 22.30
N GLN A 396 -4.83 -2.88 22.28
CA GLN A 396 -3.92 -4.03 22.26
C GLN A 396 -3.07 -4.05 23.52
N MET A 397 -2.91 -5.25 24.10
CA MET A 397 -2.04 -5.50 25.22
C MET A 397 -1.06 -6.61 24.86
N GLU A 398 0.22 -6.28 24.79
CA GLU A 398 1.28 -7.25 24.58
C GLU A 398 2.05 -7.47 25.90
N LYS A 399 2.07 -8.71 26.39
CA LYS A 399 2.69 -9.09 27.65
C LYS A 399 3.53 -10.34 27.53
N ARG A 400 4.77 -10.26 27.98
CA ARG A 400 5.60 -11.44 28.19
C ARG A 400 5.34 -11.98 29.62
N LEU A 401 4.74 -13.16 29.73
CA LEU A 401 4.40 -13.79 31.01
C LEU A 401 5.57 -14.61 31.58
N SER A 402 6.40 -15.19 30.70
CA SER A 402 7.62 -15.90 31.08
C SER A 402 8.73 -15.67 30.05
N LYS A 403 9.93 -16.25 30.25
CA LYS A 403 11.01 -16.27 29.24
C LYS A 403 10.58 -16.95 27.93
N SER A 404 9.65 -17.89 28.01
CA SER A 404 9.19 -18.71 26.90
C SER A 404 7.80 -18.35 26.38
N PHE A 405 7.01 -17.56 27.11
CA PHE A 405 5.62 -17.31 26.79
C PHE A 405 5.32 -15.82 26.65
N LYS A 406 4.78 -15.44 25.48
CA LYS A 406 4.32 -14.10 25.12
C LYS A 406 2.87 -14.17 24.68
N LEU A 407 2.04 -13.27 25.20
CA LEU A 407 0.62 -13.14 24.89
C LEU A 407 0.35 -11.74 24.34
N ASN A 408 -0.43 -11.67 23.27
CA ASN A 408 -1.01 -10.45 22.74
C ASN A 408 -2.54 -10.59 22.74
N LEU A 409 -3.22 -9.65 23.36
CA LEU A 409 -4.68 -9.54 23.37
C LEU A 409 -5.08 -8.26 22.66
N MET A 410 -6.12 -8.33 21.85
CA MET A 410 -6.70 -7.16 21.19
C MET A 410 -8.22 -7.22 21.24
N TYR A 411 -8.81 -6.08 21.55
CA TYR A 411 -10.23 -5.80 21.32
C TYR A 411 -10.37 -4.67 20.32
N MET A 412 -11.32 -4.80 19.39
CA MET A 412 -11.61 -3.78 18.39
C MET A 412 -13.14 -3.65 18.22
N ASN A 413 -13.64 -2.42 18.24
CA ASN A 413 -14.98 -2.08 17.78
C ASN A 413 -14.84 -1.36 16.44
N GLN A 414 -15.60 -1.81 15.43
CA GLN A 414 -15.52 -1.30 14.07
C GLN A 414 -16.89 -0.92 13.53
N LEU A 415 -16.94 0.22 12.83
CA LEU A 415 -18.01 0.63 11.95
C LEU A 415 -17.46 0.70 10.52
N TYR A 416 -18.09 0.02 9.58
CA TYR A 416 -17.69 -0.02 8.19
C TYR A 416 -18.89 0.22 7.28
N ASN A 417 -18.84 1.26 6.48
CA ASN A 417 -19.90 1.58 5.53
C ASN A 417 -19.63 0.91 4.19
N LYS A 418 -20.14 -0.31 4.04
CA LYS A 418 -19.97 -1.14 2.85
C LYS A 418 -20.51 -0.44 1.60
N THR A 419 -21.63 0.26 1.70
CA THR A 419 -22.21 1.02 0.58
C THR A 419 -21.23 2.07 0.03
N ILE A 420 -20.50 2.77 0.89
CA ILE A 420 -19.55 3.81 0.45
C ILE A 420 -18.26 3.19 -0.08
N VAL A 421 -17.75 2.16 0.58
CA VAL A 421 -16.43 1.59 0.26
C VAL A 421 -16.50 0.57 -0.88
N GLU A 422 -17.56 -0.24 -0.92
CA GLU A 422 -17.70 -1.35 -1.88
C GLU A 422 -18.80 -1.11 -2.93
N GLY A 423 -19.63 -0.08 -2.74
CA GLY A 423 -20.74 0.26 -3.66
C GLY A 423 -22.07 -0.39 -3.34
N GLU A 424 -22.12 -1.34 -2.39
CA GLU A 424 -23.34 -2.07 -2.01
C GLU A 424 -23.36 -2.45 -0.53
N GLY A 425 -24.47 -2.95 -0.04
CA GLY A 425 -24.65 -3.39 1.35
C GLY A 425 -25.16 -2.28 2.26
N GLY A 426 -24.62 -2.14 3.45
CA GLY A 426 -25.06 -1.19 4.47
C GLY A 426 -23.96 -0.83 5.46
N MET A 427 -24.33 -0.35 6.62
CA MET A 427 -23.41 -0.11 7.72
C MET A 427 -23.21 -1.41 8.50
N ILE A 428 -21.95 -1.86 8.58
CA ILE A 428 -21.55 -3.03 9.37
C ILE A 428 -20.99 -2.56 10.70
N ARG A 429 -21.45 -3.17 11.79
CA ARG A 429 -20.99 -2.94 13.17
C ARG A 429 -20.45 -4.23 13.71
N SER A 430 -19.18 -4.25 14.10
CA SER A 430 -18.55 -5.46 14.61
C SER A 430 -17.74 -5.23 15.87
N ASN A 431 -17.71 -6.25 16.73
CA ASN A 431 -16.79 -6.37 17.85
C ASN A 431 -15.86 -7.53 17.60
N ILE A 432 -14.55 -7.30 17.70
CA ILE A 432 -13.53 -8.28 17.33
C ILE A 432 -12.63 -8.51 18.55
N PHE A 433 -12.46 -9.77 18.91
CA PHE A 433 -11.61 -10.22 20.00
C PHE A 433 -10.50 -11.10 19.45
N ILE A 434 -9.27 -10.85 19.85
CA ILE A 434 -8.09 -11.54 19.34
C ILE A 434 -7.19 -11.94 20.51
N ALA A 435 -6.73 -13.19 20.50
CA ALA A 435 -5.71 -13.72 21.37
C ALA A 435 -4.61 -14.40 20.54
N ASP A 436 -3.38 -13.87 20.56
CA ASP A 436 -2.21 -14.41 19.87
C ASP A 436 -1.14 -14.77 20.92
N ALA A 437 -0.81 -16.03 21.02
CA ALA A 437 0.14 -16.56 21.98
C ALA A 437 1.34 -17.18 21.27
N LYS A 438 2.55 -16.86 21.77
CA LYS A 438 3.81 -17.48 21.30
C LYS A 438 4.48 -18.20 22.45
N TYR A 439 4.71 -19.50 22.27
CA TYR A 439 5.36 -20.35 23.24
C TYR A 439 6.64 -20.97 22.69
N LYS A 440 7.77 -20.66 23.30
CA LYS A 440 9.07 -21.25 22.97
C LYS A 440 9.18 -22.60 23.63
N LEU A 441 8.93 -23.69 22.90
CA LEU A 441 8.96 -25.08 23.38
C LEU A 441 10.38 -25.55 23.62
N ALA A 442 11.32 -25.15 22.73
CA ALA A 442 12.75 -25.48 22.82
C ALA A 442 13.57 -24.33 22.23
N PRO A 443 14.92 -24.32 22.36
CA PRO A 443 15.75 -23.23 21.81
C PRO A 443 15.52 -22.89 20.34
N LYS A 444 15.15 -23.89 19.53
CA LYS A 444 14.89 -23.75 18.09
C LYS A 444 13.44 -24.01 17.69
N THR A 445 12.55 -24.24 18.64
CA THR A 445 11.15 -24.60 18.37
C THR A 445 10.21 -23.62 19.04
N THR A 446 9.36 -22.98 18.24
CA THR A 446 8.35 -22.03 18.72
C THR A 446 6.99 -22.43 18.15
N LEU A 447 5.99 -22.50 19.02
CA LEU A 447 4.58 -22.63 18.66
C LEU A 447 3.90 -21.27 18.80
N ARG A 448 3.21 -20.82 17.75
CA ARG A 448 2.28 -19.70 17.78
C ARG A 448 0.87 -20.22 17.60
N THR A 449 -0.04 -19.75 18.43
CA THR A 449 -1.47 -20.02 18.30
C THR A 449 -2.22 -18.70 18.30
N GLU A 450 -3.22 -18.59 17.45
CA GLU A 450 -4.02 -17.38 17.31
C GLU A 450 -5.49 -17.79 17.26
N LEU A 451 -6.32 -17.10 18.06
CA LEU A 451 -7.77 -17.25 18.07
C LEU A 451 -8.40 -15.88 17.91
N GLN A 452 -9.39 -15.77 17.02
CA GLN A 452 -10.12 -14.55 16.79
C GLN A 452 -11.62 -14.84 16.73
N TYR A 453 -12.42 -13.90 17.21
CA TYR A 453 -13.86 -13.92 17.13
C TYR A 453 -14.38 -12.55 16.72
N LEU A 454 -15.17 -12.50 15.64
CA LEU A 454 -15.89 -11.31 15.21
C LEU A 454 -17.39 -11.54 15.46
N SER A 455 -18.00 -10.63 16.19
CA SER A 455 -19.44 -10.59 16.44
C SER A 455 -20.06 -9.43 15.70
N SER A 456 -21.04 -9.72 14.87
CA SER A 456 -21.85 -8.75 14.13
C SER A 456 -23.28 -9.26 13.94
N LYS A 457 -24.22 -8.34 13.77
CA LYS A 457 -25.59 -8.64 13.34
C LYS A 457 -25.83 -8.25 11.87
N ASP A 458 -24.82 -7.66 11.25
CA ASP A 458 -24.87 -7.13 9.89
C ASP A 458 -24.06 -8.05 8.95
N ASP A 459 -24.29 -7.97 7.64
CA ASP A 459 -23.60 -8.70 6.55
C ASP A 459 -23.58 -10.23 6.79
N ASP A 460 -22.41 -10.83 6.81
CA ASP A 460 -22.20 -12.28 7.03
C ASP A 460 -22.24 -12.70 8.52
N HIS A 461 -22.62 -11.80 9.43
CA HIS A 461 -22.75 -12.04 10.87
C HIS A 461 -21.41 -12.42 11.55
N ASN A 462 -21.43 -13.54 12.29
CA ASN A 462 -20.31 -13.93 13.16
C ASN A 462 -19.25 -14.76 12.45
N TRP A 463 -17.97 -14.51 12.82
CA TRP A 463 -16.84 -15.25 12.30
C TRP A 463 -15.92 -15.75 13.40
N LEU A 464 -15.32 -16.90 13.18
CA LEU A 464 -14.27 -17.47 13.99
C LEU A 464 -13.00 -17.67 13.14
N PHE A 465 -11.84 -17.43 13.73
CA PHE A 465 -10.56 -17.74 13.10
C PHE A 465 -9.64 -18.42 14.09
N GLY A 466 -8.97 -19.47 13.64
CA GLY A 466 -7.92 -20.16 14.38
C GLY A 466 -6.68 -20.37 13.52
N LEU A 467 -5.50 -20.22 14.14
CA LEU A 467 -4.21 -20.51 13.52
C LEU A 467 -3.29 -21.23 14.50
N ALA A 468 -2.56 -22.21 14.00
CA ALA A 468 -1.42 -22.80 14.67
C ALA A 468 -0.20 -22.81 13.72
N GLU A 469 0.92 -22.30 14.22
CA GLU A 469 2.18 -22.23 13.49
C GLU A 469 3.32 -22.81 14.31
N LEU A 470 3.98 -23.83 13.78
CA LEU A 470 5.15 -24.46 14.37
C LEU A 470 6.39 -24.04 13.59
N SER A 471 7.25 -23.25 14.22
CA SER A 471 8.54 -22.85 13.67
C SER A 471 9.67 -23.72 14.20
N LEU A 472 10.40 -24.38 13.30
CA LEU A 472 11.60 -25.17 13.57
C LEU A 472 12.80 -24.45 12.98
N ALA A 473 13.42 -23.57 13.79
CA ALA A 473 14.55 -22.78 13.34
C ALA A 473 15.77 -23.66 13.00
N PRO A 474 16.54 -23.34 11.95
CA PRO A 474 16.46 -22.09 11.18
C PRO A 474 15.55 -22.15 9.94
N SER A 475 15.01 -23.32 9.55
CA SER A 475 14.60 -23.54 8.17
C SER A 475 13.12 -23.84 7.94
N TRP A 476 12.43 -24.45 8.89
CA TRP A 476 11.07 -24.95 8.64
C TRP A 476 10.00 -24.22 9.43
N MET A 477 8.87 -23.98 8.77
CA MET A 477 7.67 -23.44 9.41
C MET A 477 6.44 -24.15 8.83
N PHE A 478 5.58 -24.64 9.70
CA PHE A 478 4.34 -25.34 9.38
C PHE A 478 3.19 -24.50 9.92
N THR A 479 2.27 -24.10 9.07
CA THR A 479 1.13 -23.26 9.46
C THR A 479 -0.17 -23.92 9.02
N VAL A 480 -1.13 -23.98 9.92
CA VAL A 480 -2.51 -24.36 9.60
C VAL A 480 -3.43 -23.27 10.13
N SER A 481 -4.44 -22.92 9.36
CA SER A 481 -5.45 -21.95 9.79
C SER A 481 -6.81 -22.30 9.20
N ASP A 482 -7.85 -21.85 9.88
CA ASP A 482 -9.23 -21.93 9.41
C ASP A 482 -9.99 -20.67 9.82
N MET A 483 -10.71 -20.09 8.86
CA MET A 483 -11.66 -19.02 9.06
C MET A 483 -13.05 -19.57 8.78
N TYR A 484 -13.91 -19.56 9.78
CA TYR A 484 -15.25 -20.10 9.71
C TYR A 484 -16.31 -19.02 9.86
N ASN A 485 -17.18 -18.89 8.88
CA ASN A 485 -18.36 -18.06 9.01
C ASN A 485 -19.44 -18.84 9.76
N SER A 486 -19.64 -18.52 11.02
CA SER A 486 -20.61 -19.21 11.88
C SER A 486 -22.01 -18.59 11.84
N GLY A 487 -22.14 -17.40 11.26
CA GLY A 487 -23.38 -16.63 11.33
C GLY A 487 -24.32 -16.78 10.14
N ASN A 488 -23.79 -17.03 8.94
CA ASN A 488 -24.59 -17.02 7.71
C ASN A 488 -24.27 -18.20 6.79
N THR A 489 -23.10 -18.21 6.17
CA THR A 489 -22.78 -19.17 5.09
C THR A 489 -22.37 -20.54 5.59
N HIS A 490 -21.89 -20.67 6.82
CA HIS A 490 -21.34 -21.89 7.43
C HIS A 490 -20.20 -22.52 6.62
N ILE A 491 -19.38 -21.67 5.96
CA ILE A 491 -18.26 -22.10 5.14
C ILE A 491 -16.95 -21.98 5.92
N HIS A 492 -16.11 -23.00 5.80
CA HIS A 492 -14.72 -23.03 6.28
C HIS A 492 -13.77 -22.59 5.17
N TYR A 493 -12.88 -21.67 5.48
CA TYR A 493 -11.79 -21.19 4.63
C TYR A 493 -10.45 -21.60 5.25
N TYR A 494 -10.10 -22.85 5.02
CA TYR A 494 -8.93 -23.48 5.61
C TYR A 494 -7.67 -23.30 4.75
N GLN A 495 -6.51 -23.26 5.39
CA GLN A 495 -5.21 -23.20 4.74
C GLN A 495 -4.17 -24.01 5.51
N GLY A 496 -3.39 -24.81 4.79
CA GLY A 496 -2.20 -25.47 5.29
C GLY A 496 -0.98 -25.03 4.49
N LEU A 497 0.09 -24.63 5.15
CA LEU A 497 1.32 -24.11 4.53
C LEU A 497 2.55 -24.78 5.13
N VAL A 498 3.51 -25.11 4.29
CA VAL A 498 4.87 -25.51 4.67
C VAL A 498 5.85 -24.53 4.05
N THR A 499 6.64 -23.86 4.88
CA THR A 499 7.66 -22.91 4.44
C THR A 499 9.04 -23.46 4.75
N TYR A 500 9.92 -23.43 3.75
CA TYR A 500 11.33 -23.77 3.88
C TYR A 500 12.21 -22.57 3.56
N LEU A 501 13.12 -22.27 4.47
CA LEU A 501 14.06 -21.16 4.38
C LEU A 501 15.50 -21.71 4.39
N LYS A 502 16.28 -21.34 3.39
CA LYS A 502 17.71 -21.68 3.36
C LYS A 502 18.50 -20.56 2.70
N ARG A 503 19.32 -19.88 3.50
CA ARG A 503 20.08 -18.70 3.03
C ARG A 503 19.12 -17.67 2.39
N ALA A 504 19.31 -17.36 1.11
CA ALA A 504 18.51 -16.40 0.35
C ALA A 504 17.24 -17.00 -0.31
N HIS A 505 16.99 -18.31 -0.13
CA HIS A 505 15.84 -19.00 -0.70
C HIS A 505 14.71 -19.13 0.30
N ARG A 506 13.51 -18.80 -0.13
CA ARG A 506 12.26 -19.08 0.58
C ARG A 506 11.32 -19.82 -0.36
N LEU A 507 10.97 -21.05 -0.01
CA LEU A 507 9.95 -21.84 -0.71
C LEU A 507 8.78 -22.06 0.23
N GLN A 508 7.56 -21.79 -0.23
CA GLN A 508 6.34 -22.08 0.49
C GLN A 508 5.41 -22.88 -0.39
N ILE A 509 4.90 -23.98 0.13
CA ILE A 509 3.92 -24.83 -0.53
C ILE A 509 2.68 -24.87 0.35
N GLY A 510 1.50 -24.76 -0.23
CA GLY A 510 0.27 -24.75 0.49
C GLY A 510 -0.89 -25.37 -0.25
N TYR A 511 -1.94 -25.63 0.50
CA TYR A 511 -3.25 -25.99 -0.01
C TYR A 511 -4.33 -25.31 0.81
N GLY A 512 -5.32 -24.75 0.14
CA GLY A 512 -6.39 -24.10 0.88
C GLY A 512 -7.55 -23.63 0.03
N ARG A 513 -8.50 -23.05 0.72
CA ARG A 513 -9.67 -22.34 0.23
C ARG A 513 -9.65 -20.93 0.77
N THR A 514 -9.76 -19.93 -0.10
CA THR A 514 -9.86 -18.52 0.27
C THR A 514 -11.23 -17.96 -0.04
N ARG A 515 -11.71 -17.04 0.79
CA ARG A 515 -12.94 -16.30 0.52
C ARG A 515 -12.71 -15.23 -0.55
N SER A 516 -13.79 -14.80 -1.17
CA SER A 516 -13.80 -13.52 -1.91
C SER A 516 -13.76 -12.34 -0.93
N GLY A 517 -13.24 -11.21 -1.38
CA GLY A 517 -13.22 -9.98 -0.60
C GLY A 517 -12.16 -9.01 -1.06
N TYR A 518 -12.04 -7.90 -0.34
CA TYR A 518 -11.06 -6.87 -0.66
C TYR A 518 -9.73 -7.13 0.06
N ASN A 519 -8.63 -7.01 -0.68
CA ASN A 519 -7.27 -6.89 -0.17
C ASN A 519 -6.86 -5.43 -0.30
N CYS A 520 -6.40 -4.82 0.79
CA CYS A 520 -6.07 -3.41 0.83
C CYS A 520 -4.67 -3.18 1.37
N SER A 521 -3.98 -2.18 0.83
CA SER A 521 -2.72 -1.66 1.32
C SER A 521 -2.67 -0.16 1.09
N GLY A 522 -2.30 0.61 2.12
CA GLY A 522 -2.19 2.07 2.05
C GLY A 522 -3.50 2.79 1.65
N GLY A 523 -4.67 2.20 1.90
CA GLY A 523 -5.98 2.76 1.52
C GLY A 523 -6.40 2.51 0.07
N VAL A 524 -5.65 1.73 -0.68
CA VAL A 524 -6.02 1.24 -2.01
C VAL A 524 -6.42 -0.22 -1.88
N CYS A 525 -7.59 -0.56 -2.42
CA CYS A 525 -8.16 -1.89 -2.29
C CYS A 525 -8.40 -2.52 -3.66
N ARG A 526 -8.22 -3.85 -3.72
CA ARG A 526 -8.54 -4.68 -4.87
C ARG A 526 -9.46 -5.83 -4.44
N TYR A 527 -10.50 -6.09 -5.20
CA TYR A 527 -11.33 -7.27 -5.02
C TYR A 527 -10.59 -8.52 -5.50
N ILE A 528 -10.55 -9.55 -4.65
CA ILE A 528 -10.00 -10.86 -4.96
C ILE A 528 -11.14 -11.88 -4.93
N PRO A 529 -11.42 -12.60 -6.02
CA PRO A 529 -12.43 -13.66 -6.04
C PRO A 529 -12.02 -14.84 -5.16
N ALA A 530 -13.00 -15.61 -4.71
CA ALA A 530 -12.74 -16.85 -3.99
C ALA A 530 -11.87 -17.80 -4.82
N SER A 531 -10.96 -18.50 -4.17
CA SER A 531 -10.12 -19.49 -4.81
C SER A 531 -9.90 -20.72 -3.94
N LYS A 532 -9.55 -21.84 -4.59
CA LYS A 532 -9.16 -23.08 -3.93
C LYS A 532 -8.08 -23.76 -4.76
N GLY A 533 -7.11 -24.38 -4.11
CA GLY A 533 -6.09 -25.14 -4.82
C GLY A 533 -4.77 -25.23 -4.10
N PHE A 534 -3.78 -25.80 -4.80
CA PHE A 534 -2.40 -25.84 -4.35
C PHE A 534 -1.68 -24.55 -4.72
N THR A 535 -0.92 -24.01 -3.79
CA THR A 535 -0.12 -22.81 -3.98
C THR A 535 1.36 -23.13 -3.82
N VAL A 536 2.18 -22.49 -4.64
CA VAL A 536 3.64 -22.52 -4.52
C VAL A 536 4.13 -21.08 -4.61
N SER A 537 4.86 -20.62 -3.59
CA SER A 537 5.52 -19.31 -3.59
C SER A 537 7.02 -19.51 -3.42
N TYR A 538 7.80 -18.95 -4.33
CA TYR A 538 9.25 -19.01 -4.30
C TYR A 538 9.84 -17.61 -4.38
N ASN A 539 10.77 -17.32 -3.46
CA ASN A 539 11.52 -16.07 -3.43
C ASN A 539 13.01 -16.39 -3.31
N TYR A 540 13.81 -15.73 -4.11
CA TYR A 540 15.27 -15.81 -4.11
C TYR A 540 15.88 -14.42 -4.31
N ASN A 541 16.87 -14.07 -3.49
CA ASN A 541 17.65 -12.84 -3.63
C ASN A 541 19.14 -13.18 -3.69
N PHE A 542 19.90 -12.52 -4.54
CA PHE A 542 21.34 -12.73 -4.71
C PHE A 542 22.11 -11.44 -4.93
#